data_1de0407583d61b721cb0d579b468e6e4
#
_entry.id   1de0407583d61b721cb0d579b468e6e4
#
_cell.length_a   1.000
_cell.length_b   1.000
_cell.length_c   1.000
_cell.angle_alpha   90.00
_cell.angle_beta   90.00
_cell.angle_gamma   90.00
#
_symmetry.space_group_name_H-M   'P 1'
#
loop_
_entity.id
_entity.type
_entity.pdbx_description
1 polymer ?
#
loop_
_entity_poly.entity_id
_entity_poly.type
_entity_poly.pdbx_seq_one_letter_code
_entity_poly.pdbx_strand_id
1 'polypeptide(L)'
;SLGASDLSERSFTYADRPADQPDFELVHFDIEAGDQELIPLLQEILAINPALKLMATPWSAPAWMKTNQALVGGRLKADCYPVYADYFVRYLQAMRARGIVIHAITPQNEPQNFKNDPSMVMEAGEQARFIKAHLGPALRQAGLGEVEIFCWDHNCDAPEYPLAVMADPAARRYLSGSAWHLYAGDITALSKVRQAYPELKVYFTEQWVGSDGEFGGDLLWHMRNVLIGACQNGSQVVLEWNLASDPDCCPHTPGGEARCVGALTLDGEHVTRNVAYYLIAHVAKWVRPGSVRIHSSTEALPNVAFLTPAGDKILIVLNEHAEAKRFNIRHQGKTASVSLPAAAVATLVWT
;
A
#
# COMPACT_ATOMS: atom_id res chain seq x y z
N SER A 1 5.11 -1.05 7.98
CA SER A 1 4.44 -2.26 8.50
C SER A 1 3.95 -2.06 9.93
N LEU A 2 3.05 -2.91 10.39
CA LEU A 2 2.67 -3.07 11.78
C LEU A 2 3.37 -4.33 12.30
N GLY A 3 4.53 -4.18 12.93
CA GLY A 3 5.52 -5.23 13.15
C GLY A 3 6.42 -5.39 11.92
N ALA A 4 7.10 -6.53 11.83
CA ALA A 4 8.00 -6.81 10.71
C ALA A 4 7.26 -6.98 9.38
N SER A 5 7.94 -6.63 8.29
CA SER A 5 7.68 -7.11 6.93
C SER A 5 8.80 -8.05 6.50
N ASP A 6 8.74 -8.52 5.27
CA ASP A 6 9.82 -9.28 4.64
C ASP A 6 11.11 -8.44 4.43
N LEU A 7 10.98 -7.10 4.40
CA LEU A 7 12.10 -6.16 4.31
C LEU A 7 12.55 -5.63 5.69
N SER A 8 12.33 -6.39 6.74
CA SER A 8 12.91 -6.13 8.08
C SER A 8 14.15 -6.99 8.30
N GLU A 9 15.08 -6.56 9.13
CA GLU A 9 16.28 -7.35 9.49
C GLU A 9 15.94 -8.72 10.09
N ARG A 10 14.80 -8.80 10.78
CA ARG A 10 14.26 -10.00 11.41
C ARG A 10 12.74 -9.95 11.49
N SER A 11 12.11 -11.11 11.54
CA SER A 11 10.68 -11.20 11.82
C SER A 11 10.41 -10.93 13.29
N PHE A 12 9.43 -10.07 13.58
CA PHE A 12 8.99 -9.74 14.94
C PHE A 12 7.54 -9.23 14.93
N THR A 13 6.92 -9.28 16.11
CA THR A 13 5.70 -8.54 16.43
C THR A 13 5.89 -7.76 17.74
N TYR A 14 4.97 -6.87 18.07
CA TYR A 14 5.04 -6.11 19.33
C TYR A 14 4.57 -6.88 20.57
N ALA A 15 4.20 -8.15 20.43
CA ALA A 15 3.72 -9.00 21.52
C ALA A 15 4.27 -10.42 21.40
N ASP A 16 5.54 -10.56 21.02
CA ASP A 16 6.18 -11.86 20.89
C ASP A 16 6.37 -12.54 22.24
N ARG A 17 5.90 -13.78 22.31
CA ARG A 17 5.98 -14.64 23.50
C ARG A 17 6.21 -16.10 23.08
N PRO A 18 6.81 -16.94 23.95
CA PRO A 18 6.78 -18.38 23.76
C PRO A 18 5.34 -18.87 23.52
N ALA A 19 5.19 -19.83 22.63
CA ALA A 19 3.87 -20.31 22.19
C ALA A 19 3.01 -20.93 23.32
N ASP A 20 3.67 -21.43 24.37
CA ASP A 20 3.06 -21.98 25.58
C ASP A 20 2.77 -20.92 26.66
N GLN A 21 3.09 -19.65 26.41
CA GLN A 21 2.87 -18.53 27.33
C GLN A 21 2.04 -17.43 26.67
N PRO A 22 0.74 -17.67 26.36
CA PRO A 22 -0.11 -16.67 25.74
C PRO A 22 -0.32 -15.45 26.65
N ASP A 23 -0.40 -14.26 26.04
CA ASP A 23 -0.59 -13.00 26.73
C ASP A 23 -1.90 -12.32 26.27
N PHE A 24 -3.03 -12.84 26.72
CA PHE A 24 -4.36 -12.34 26.34
C PHE A 24 -4.64 -10.90 26.82
N GLU A 25 -3.92 -10.44 27.83
CA GLU A 25 -4.03 -9.06 28.35
C GLU A 25 -3.01 -8.11 27.67
N LEU A 26 -2.17 -8.63 26.76
CA LEU A 26 -1.10 -7.88 26.10
C LEU A 26 -0.21 -7.09 27.08
N VAL A 27 0.09 -7.67 28.24
CA VAL A 27 0.93 -7.03 29.29
C VAL A 27 2.34 -6.80 28.76
N HIS A 28 2.79 -7.65 27.85
CA HIS A 28 4.14 -7.60 27.26
C HIS A 28 4.15 -6.92 25.87
N PHE A 29 3.08 -6.19 25.53
CA PHE A 29 3.08 -5.40 24.29
C PHE A 29 4.12 -4.28 24.40
N ASP A 30 5.08 -4.30 23.47
CA ASP A 30 6.16 -3.31 23.43
C ASP A 30 6.42 -2.86 21.98
N ILE A 31 6.05 -1.64 21.66
CA ILE A 31 6.26 -1.06 20.33
C ILE A 31 7.76 -0.77 20.06
N GLU A 32 8.56 -0.65 21.10
CA GLU A 32 10.00 -0.37 20.95
C GLU A 32 10.82 -1.64 20.71
N ALA A 33 10.26 -2.82 20.98
CA ALA A 33 10.96 -4.09 20.79
C ALA A 33 11.40 -4.38 19.35
N GLY A 34 10.80 -3.70 18.35
CA GLY A 34 11.07 -3.91 16.95
C GLY A 34 11.32 -2.67 16.11
N ASP A 35 10.85 -1.50 16.55
CA ASP A 35 10.83 -0.28 15.76
C ASP A 35 11.63 0.86 16.38
N GLN A 36 12.74 0.55 17.04
CA GLN A 36 13.59 1.58 17.68
C GLN A 36 14.05 2.65 16.70
N GLU A 37 14.25 2.29 15.44
CA GLU A 37 14.70 3.20 14.38
C GLU A 37 13.54 3.81 13.59
N LEU A 38 12.45 3.05 13.37
CA LEU A 38 11.32 3.51 12.57
C LEU A 38 10.60 4.70 13.21
N ILE A 39 10.43 4.70 14.52
CA ILE A 39 9.72 5.77 15.23
C ILE A 39 10.43 7.11 15.08
N PRO A 40 11.75 7.25 15.40
CA PRO A 40 12.48 8.49 15.14
C PRO A 40 12.46 8.93 13.68
N LEU A 41 12.64 7.99 12.75
CA LEU A 41 12.60 8.28 11.31
C LEU A 41 11.25 8.84 10.88
N LEU A 42 10.14 8.25 11.33
CA LEU A 42 8.80 8.77 11.03
C LEU A 42 8.58 10.16 11.64
N GLN A 43 9.10 10.43 12.82
CA GLN A 43 9.05 11.76 13.44
C GLN A 43 9.80 12.81 12.60
N GLU A 44 10.99 12.47 12.09
CA GLU A 44 11.75 13.36 11.19
C GLU A 44 10.99 13.60 9.86
N ILE A 45 10.44 12.55 9.25
CA ILE A 45 9.63 12.66 8.03
C ILE A 45 8.41 13.56 8.26
N LEU A 46 7.70 13.38 9.38
CA LEU A 46 6.54 14.19 9.73
C LEU A 46 6.91 15.63 10.10
N ALA A 47 8.11 15.89 10.61
CA ALA A 47 8.62 17.24 10.81
C ALA A 47 8.82 17.97 9.45
N ILE A 48 9.24 17.24 8.41
CA ILE A 48 9.40 17.77 7.05
C ILE A 48 8.03 17.95 6.37
N ASN A 49 7.15 16.96 6.50
CA ASN A 49 5.82 16.97 5.90
C ASN A 49 4.73 16.52 6.91
N PRO A 50 4.20 17.44 7.73
CA PRO A 50 3.20 17.11 8.74
C PRO A 50 1.83 16.71 8.14
N ALA A 51 1.61 16.93 6.84
CA ALA A 51 0.39 16.51 6.15
C ALA A 51 0.46 15.09 5.57
N LEU A 52 1.58 14.40 5.74
CA LEU A 52 1.75 13.03 5.27
C LEU A 52 0.76 12.11 5.98
N LYS A 53 0.04 11.30 5.20
CA LYS A 53 -0.84 10.26 5.74
C LYS A 53 -0.10 8.93 5.80
N LEU A 54 -0.23 8.26 6.93
CA LEU A 54 0.39 6.96 7.17
C LEU A 54 -0.67 5.86 7.17
N MET A 55 -0.32 4.74 6.57
CA MET A 55 -1.09 3.50 6.58
C MET A 55 -0.22 2.39 7.18
N ALA A 56 -0.81 1.51 7.96
CA ALA A 56 -0.10 0.41 8.62
C ALA A 56 -0.78 -0.93 8.33
N THR A 57 0.03 -1.95 8.11
CA THR A 57 -0.40 -3.28 7.70
C THR A 57 0.43 -4.34 8.44
N PRO A 58 -0.18 -5.32 9.15
CA PRO A 58 0.53 -6.44 9.73
C PRO A 58 0.75 -7.53 8.68
N TRP A 59 1.94 -8.15 8.72
CA TRP A 59 2.27 -9.32 7.90
C TRP A 59 1.95 -10.62 8.64
N SER A 60 2.01 -10.61 9.98
CA SER A 60 1.63 -11.73 10.83
C SER A 60 1.12 -11.24 12.19
N ALA A 61 0.19 -11.97 12.77
CA ALA A 61 -0.07 -11.91 14.20
C ALA A 61 1.08 -12.55 14.99
N PRO A 62 1.22 -12.26 16.31
CA PRO A 62 2.14 -12.96 17.19
C PRO A 62 2.00 -14.48 17.09
N ALA A 63 3.12 -15.22 17.10
CA ALA A 63 3.15 -16.65 16.87
C ALA A 63 2.21 -17.43 17.82
N TRP A 64 2.11 -17.03 19.07
CA TRP A 64 1.24 -17.68 20.06
C TRP A 64 -0.26 -17.51 19.75
N MET A 65 -0.66 -16.49 18.96
CA MET A 65 -2.04 -16.29 18.49
C MET A 65 -2.38 -17.17 17.29
N LYS A 66 -1.40 -17.86 16.67
CA LYS A 66 -1.57 -18.57 15.40
C LYS A 66 -1.66 -20.07 15.58
N THR A 67 -2.37 -20.72 14.67
CA THR A 67 -2.63 -22.17 14.69
C THR A 67 -1.36 -23.01 14.58
N ASN A 68 -0.34 -22.52 13.88
CA ASN A 68 0.94 -23.19 13.68
C ASN A 68 2.04 -22.70 14.64
N GLN A 69 1.74 -21.74 15.51
CA GLN A 69 2.68 -21.18 16.49
C GLN A 69 3.98 -20.63 15.88
N ALA A 70 3.92 -20.11 14.66
CA ALA A 70 5.05 -19.55 13.92
C ALA A 70 4.66 -18.25 13.25
N LEU A 71 5.64 -17.37 12.95
CA LEU A 71 5.39 -16.11 12.26
C LEU A 71 5.10 -16.32 10.77
N VAL A 72 5.56 -17.42 10.15
CA VAL A 72 5.30 -17.75 8.75
C VAL A 72 4.08 -18.66 8.61
N GLY A 73 3.15 -18.32 7.71
CA GLY A 73 1.94 -19.10 7.43
C GLY A 73 0.99 -19.22 8.63
N GLY A 74 0.20 -20.28 8.66
CA GLY A 74 -0.81 -20.49 9.72
C GLY A 74 -1.99 -19.51 9.64
N ARG A 75 -2.90 -19.60 10.62
CA ARG A 75 -4.11 -18.79 10.72
C ARG A 75 -4.27 -18.24 12.12
N LEU A 76 -4.97 -17.13 12.27
CA LEU A 76 -5.34 -16.61 13.58
C LEU A 76 -6.31 -17.60 14.29
N LYS A 77 -6.01 -17.94 15.54
CA LYS A 77 -6.90 -18.77 16.36
C LYS A 77 -8.19 -17.99 16.67
N ALA A 78 -9.32 -18.68 16.71
CA ALA A 78 -10.63 -18.04 16.92
C ALA A 78 -10.75 -17.32 18.28
N ASP A 79 -10.14 -17.88 19.33
CA ASP A 79 -10.08 -17.31 20.67
C ASP A 79 -9.14 -16.10 20.77
N CYS A 80 -8.26 -15.90 19.79
CA CYS A 80 -7.35 -14.76 19.71
C CYS A 80 -7.92 -13.56 18.94
N TYR A 81 -9.11 -13.67 18.33
CA TYR A 81 -9.70 -12.54 17.59
C TYR A 81 -9.89 -11.29 18.45
N PRO A 82 -10.43 -11.36 19.67
CA PRO A 82 -10.55 -10.18 20.54
C PRO A 82 -9.21 -9.54 20.88
N VAL A 83 -8.24 -10.36 21.33
CA VAL A 83 -6.92 -9.84 21.73
C VAL A 83 -6.13 -9.30 20.52
N TYR A 84 -6.32 -9.87 19.32
CA TYR A 84 -5.69 -9.33 18.12
C TYR A 84 -6.29 -7.98 17.70
N ALA A 85 -7.58 -7.75 17.94
CA ALA A 85 -8.18 -6.42 17.78
C ALA A 85 -7.60 -5.41 18.79
N ASP A 86 -7.41 -5.82 20.04
CA ASP A 86 -6.77 -4.99 21.07
C ASP A 86 -5.29 -4.70 20.74
N TYR A 87 -4.60 -5.62 20.07
CA TYR A 87 -3.24 -5.41 19.57
C TYR A 87 -3.17 -4.23 18.58
N PHE A 88 -4.13 -4.11 17.64
CA PHE A 88 -4.25 -2.95 16.77
C PHE A 88 -4.52 -1.65 17.55
N VAL A 89 -5.41 -1.71 18.52
CA VAL A 89 -5.73 -0.55 19.36
C VAL A 89 -4.49 -0.06 20.10
N ARG A 90 -3.73 -0.96 20.73
CA ARG A 90 -2.50 -0.62 21.44
C ARG A 90 -1.43 -0.03 20.52
N TYR A 91 -1.25 -0.62 19.34
CA TYR A 91 -0.34 -0.07 18.33
C TYR A 91 -0.70 1.37 17.97
N LEU A 92 -1.95 1.62 17.59
CA LEU A 92 -2.44 2.94 17.18
C LEU A 92 -2.30 3.97 18.31
N GLN A 93 -2.60 3.58 19.53
CA GLN A 93 -2.44 4.44 20.71
C GLN A 93 -0.97 4.73 21.02
N ALA A 94 -0.10 3.72 20.92
CA ALA A 94 1.33 3.86 21.16
C ALA A 94 2.01 4.77 20.13
N MET A 95 1.65 4.64 18.85
CA MET A 95 2.12 5.53 17.78
C MET A 95 1.62 6.96 17.98
N ARG A 96 0.33 7.13 18.30
CA ARG A 96 -0.27 8.45 18.59
C ARG A 96 0.41 9.13 19.78
N ALA A 97 0.73 8.39 20.83
CA ALA A 97 1.47 8.92 22.00
C ALA A 97 2.87 9.44 21.64
N ARG A 98 3.45 8.98 20.52
CA ARG A 98 4.72 9.46 19.96
C ARG A 98 4.56 10.55 18.89
N GLY A 99 3.35 11.10 18.72
CA GLY A 99 3.03 12.12 17.73
C GLY A 99 2.87 11.58 16.31
N ILE A 100 2.77 10.26 16.14
CA ILE A 100 2.62 9.60 14.84
C ILE A 100 1.17 9.13 14.69
N VAL A 101 0.42 9.79 13.78
CA VAL A 101 -0.97 9.44 13.52
C VAL A 101 -1.04 8.46 12.35
N ILE A 102 -1.54 7.25 12.61
CA ILE A 102 -1.87 6.28 11.57
C ILE A 102 -3.29 6.55 11.10
N HIS A 103 -3.46 6.80 9.81
CA HIS A 103 -4.74 7.19 9.20
C HIS A 103 -5.54 6.00 8.67
N ALA A 104 -4.84 4.94 8.26
CA ALA A 104 -5.46 3.76 7.69
C ALA A 104 -4.72 2.49 8.10
N ILE A 105 -5.45 1.37 8.10
CA ILE A 105 -4.90 0.03 8.34
C ILE A 105 -5.52 -0.99 7.39
N THR A 106 -4.82 -2.11 7.19
CA THR A 106 -5.42 -3.36 6.70
C THR A 106 -5.37 -4.42 7.80
N PRO A 107 -6.30 -5.37 7.83
CA PRO A 107 -6.28 -6.45 8.82
C PRO A 107 -5.12 -7.42 8.63
N GLN A 108 -4.62 -7.58 7.40
CA GLN A 108 -3.56 -8.50 7.03
C GLN A 108 -2.99 -8.15 5.66
N ASN A 109 -1.65 -8.07 5.56
CA ASN A 109 -0.95 -8.06 4.27
C ASN A 109 -1.06 -9.43 3.61
N GLU A 110 -1.41 -9.44 2.33
CA GLU A 110 -1.46 -10.63 1.47
C GLU A 110 -2.10 -11.86 2.14
N PRO A 111 -3.40 -11.80 2.49
CA PRO A 111 -4.06 -12.81 3.34
C PRO A 111 -4.15 -14.21 2.72
N GLN A 112 -3.77 -14.39 1.46
CA GLN A 112 -3.64 -15.70 0.81
C GLN A 112 -2.19 -16.16 0.61
N ASN A 113 -1.22 -15.32 0.94
CA ASN A 113 0.19 -15.66 0.89
C ASN A 113 0.63 -16.29 2.22
N PHE A 114 1.05 -17.54 2.19
CA PHE A 114 1.49 -18.30 3.37
C PHE A 114 3.02 -18.51 3.40
N LYS A 115 3.75 -17.93 2.44
CA LYS A 115 5.17 -18.20 2.23
C LYS A 115 6.08 -17.05 2.64
N ASN A 116 5.59 -15.80 2.62
CA ASN A 116 6.38 -14.66 3.05
C ASN A 116 6.82 -14.84 4.51
N ASP A 117 7.96 -14.30 4.83
CA ASP A 117 8.49 -14.26 6.18
C ASP A 117 8.55 -12.80 6.68
N PRO A 118 7.60 -12.38 7.53
CA PRO A 118 6.47 -13.13 8.10
C PRO A 118 5.23 -13.22 7.18
N SER A 119 4.24 -14.06 7.55
CA SER A 119 2.95 -14.16 6.83
C SER A 119 1.86 -14.81 7.70
N MET A 120 0.59 -14.58 7.33
CA MET A 120 -0.57 -15.24 7.95
C MET A 120 -1.72 -15.35 6.95
N VAL A 121 -2.33 -16.52 6.87
CA VAL A 121 -3.52 -16.73 6.03
C VAL A 121 -4.78 -16.25 6.75
N MET A 122 -5.61 -15.51 6.03
CA MET A 122 -6.93 -15.07 6.50
C MET A 122 -7.91 -15.13 5.32
N GLU A 123 -8.89 -16.03 5.37
CA GLU A 123 -9.90 -16.12 4.32
C GLU A 123 -10.89 -14.94 4.37
N ALA A 124 -11.58 -14.67 3.27
CA ALA A 124 -12.52 -13.54 3.18
C ALA A 124 -13.59 -13.55 4.29
N GLY A 125 -14.13 -14.74 4.62
CA GLY A 125 -15.09 -14.89 5.72
C GLY A 125 -14.48 -14.66 7.12
N GLU A 126 -13.21 -15.01 7.30
CA GLU A 126 -12.44 -14.76 8.53
C GLU A 126 -12.18 -13.26 8.68
N GLN A 127 -11.73 -12.59 7.60
CA GLN A 127 -11.50 -11.16 7.59
C GLN A 127 -12.79 -10.36 7.86
N ALA A 128 -13.90 -10.74 7.21
CA ALA A 128 -15.21 -10.13 7.46
C ALA A 128 -15.65 -10.31 8.93
N ARG A 129 -15.45 -11.51 9.50
CA ARG A 129 -15.75 -11.77 10.92
C ARG A 129 -14.87 -10.94 11.84
N PHE A 130 -13.56 -10.89 11.59
CA PHE A 130 -12.63 -10.11 12.38
C PHE A 130 -13.00 -8.63 12.37
N ILE A 131 -13.28 -8.05 11.19
CA ILE A 131 -13.67 -6.66 11.05
C ILE A 131 -14.97 -6.36 11.79
N LYS A 132 -16.04 -7.12 11.54
CA LYS A 132 -17.38 -6.79 12.07
C LYS A 132 -17.55 -7.03 13.55
N ALA A 133 -16.90 -8.09 14.10
CA ALA A 133 -17.17 -8.52 15.47
C ALA A 133 -16.07 -8.09 16.45
N HIS A 134 -14.87 -7.73 15.96
CA HIS A 134 -13.73 -7.45 16.83
C HIS A 134 -13.06 -6.12 16.48
N LEU A 135 -12.38 -5.99 15.34
CA LEU A 135 -11.56 -4.82 14.99
C LEU A 135 -12.37 -3.52 14.94
N GLY A 136 -13.45 -3.50 14.16
CA GLY A 136 -14.27 -2.29 14.01
C GLY A 136 -14.92 -1.81 15.32
N PRO A 137 -15.53 -2.70 16.13
CA PRO A 137 -16.01 -2.36 17.47
C PRO A 137 -14.91 -1.86 18.41
N ALA A 138 -13.74 -2.55 18.47
CA ALA A 138 -12.62 -2.19 19.33
C ALA A 138 -12.08 -0.79 19.01
N LEU A 139 -11.88 -0.46 17.73
CA LEU A 139 -11.44 0.88 17.30
C LEU A 139 -12.45 1.95 17.74
N ARG A 140 -13.75 1.74 17.55
CA ARG A 140 -14.77 2.70 17.97
C ARG A 140 -14.79 2.89 19.48
N GLN A 141 -14.70 1.79 20.24
CA GLN A 141 -14.67 1.83 21.71
C GLN A 141 -13.44 2.56 22.23
N ALA A 142 -12.29 2.43 21.55
CA ALA A 142 -11.05 3.11 21.89
C ALA A 142 -10.98 4.58 21.45
N GLY A 143 -12.04 5.15 20.82
CA GLY A 143 -12.02 6.48 20.26
C GLY A 143 -11.13 6.64 19.03
N LEU A 144 -10.93 5.53 18.28
CA LEU A 144 -10.11 5.45 17.06
C LEU A 144 -10.99 5.18 15.81
N GLY A 145 -12.26 5.53 15.88
CA GLY A 145 -13.22 5.27 14.80
C GLY A 145 -12.97 6.05 13.52
N GLU A 146 -12.06 7.01 13.52
CA GLU A 146 -11.59 7.76 12.37
C GLU A 146 -10.51 7.01 11.55
N VAL A 147 -9.90 5.96 12.11
CA VAL A 147 -8.91 5.14 11.40
C VAL A 147 -9.61 4.32 10.33
N GLU A 148 -9.20 4.50 9.09
CA GLU A 148 -9.80 3.83 7.94
C GLU A 148 -9.37 2.36 7.88
N ILE A 149 -10.31 1.45 7.63
CA ILE A 149 -10.03 0.01 7.45
C ILE A 149 -10.19 -0.33 5.97
N PHE A 150 -9.14 -0.89 5.37
CA PHE A 150 -9.17 -1.42 4.01
C PHE A 150 -9.07 -2.95 4.06
N CYS A 151 -9.99 -3.65 3.41
CA CYS A 151 -9.91 -5.09 3.29
C CYS A 151 -8.99 -5.52 2.13
N TRP A 152 -8.68 -6.81 2.07
CA TRP A 152 -7.87 -7.46 1.06
C TRP A 152 -6.38 -7.17 1.26
N ASP A 153 -5.78 -6.19 0.60
CA ASP A 153 -4.36 -5.87 0.60
C ASP A 153 -3.52 -6.96 -0.09
N HIS A 154 -3.90 -7.31 -1.32
CA HIS A 154 -3.29 -8.38 -2.10
C HIS A 154 -3.56 -8.22 -3.61
N ASN A 155 -3.19 -9.23 -4.41
CA ASN A 155 -3.15 -9.25 -5.87
C ASN A 155 -4.50 -9.04 -6.58
N CYS A 156 -4.40 -8.61 -7.82
CA CYS A 156 -5.55 -8.34 -8.70
C CYS A 156 -6.21 -9.61 -9.28
N ASP A 157 -5.71 -10.81 -9.00
CA ASP A 157 -6.23 -12.08 -9.51
C ASP A 157 -7.43 -12.64 -8.75
N ALA A 158 -7.74 -12.12 -7.55
CA ALA A 158 -8.83 -12.60 -6.71
C ALA A 158 -9.81 -11.48 -6.27
N PRO A 159 -10.43 -10.72 -7.20
CA PRO A 159 -11.37 -9.64 -6.87
C PRO A 159 -12.62 -10.13 -6.10
N GLU A 160 -12.94 -11.41 -6.14
CA GLU A 160 -14.01 -12.02 -5.38
C GLU A 160 -13.78 -11.99 -3.86
N TYR A 161 -12.53 -11.95 -3.41
CA TYR A 161 -12.23 -11.86 -1.99
C TYR A 161 -12.75 -10.55 -1.36
N PRO A 162 -12.32 -9.34 -1.80
CA PRO A 162 -12.86 -8.10 -1.25
C PRO A 162 -14.37 -7.96 -1.52
N LEU A 163 -14.89 -8.46 -2.63
CA LEU A 163 -16.33 -8.48 -2.89
C LEU A 163 -17.06 -9.31 -1.84
N ALA A 164 -16.54 -10.47 -1.43
CA ALA A 164 -17.13 -11.31 -0.37
C ALA A 164 -17.10 -10.63 1.00
N VAL A 165 -15.99 -9.94 1.35
CA VAL A 165 -15.90 -9.17 2.60
C VAL A 165 -16.92 -8.02 2.60
N MET A 166 -17.03 -7.28 1.51
CA MET A 166 -17.94 -6.13 1.36
C MET A 166 -19.41 -6.55 1.25
N ALA A 167 -19.70 -7.79 0.81
CA ALA A 167 -21.06 -8.32 0.76
C ALA A 167 -21.69 -8.47 2.16
N ASP A 168 -20.90 -8.63 3.21
CA ASP A 168 -21.39 -8.61 4.58
C ASP A 168 -21.64 -7.16 5.05
N PRO A 169 -22.90 -6.71 5.21
CA PRO A 169 -23.20 -5.32 5.56
C PRO A 169 -22.72 -4.97 6.97
N ALA A 170 -22.57 -5.97 7.88
CA ALA A 170 -22.05 -5.75 9.21
C ALA A 170 -20.53 -5.55 9.23
N ALA A 171 -19.80 -6.10 8.26
CA ALA A 171 -18.38 -5.80 8.03
C ALA A 171 -18.24 -4.49 7.26
N ARG A 172 -18.99 -4.33 6.16
CA ARG A 172 -18.92 -3.16 5.26
C ARG A 172 -19.07 -1.83 5.97
N ARG A 173 -19.90 -1.73 7.00
CA ARG A 173 -20.11 -0.48 7.79
C ARG A 173 -18.85 0.03 8.50
N TYR A 174 -17.80 -0.80 8.61
CA TYR A 174 -16.51 -0.44 9.19
C TYR A 174 -15.43 -0.22 8.13
N LEU A 175 -15.70 -0.62 6.87
CA LEU A 175 -14.75 -0.50 5.78
C LEU A 175 -14.76 0.90 5.17
N SER A 176 -13.57 1.39 4.86
CA SER A 176 -13.36 2.55 4.00
C SER A 176 -13.11 2.14 2.55
N GLY A 177 -12.65 0.91 2.30
CA GLY A 177 -12.36 0.44 0.96
C GLY A 177 -11.62 -0.89 0.88
N SER A 178 -10.94 -1.10 -0.26
CA SER A 178 -10.05 -2.23 -0.53
C SER A 178 -8.65 -1.76 -0.92
N ALA A 179 -7.64 -2.55 -0.58
CA ALA A 179 -6.24 -2.34 -0.89
C ALA A 179 -5.75 -3.42 -1.87
N TRP A 180 -4.81 -3.09 -2.77
CA TRP A 180 -4.47 -3.91 -3.93
C TRP A 180 -2.98 -3.93 -4.24
N HIS A 181 -2.50 -5.10 -4.70
CA HIS A 181 -1.18 -5.35 -5.27
C HIS A 181 -1.31 -5.86 -6.72
N LEU A 182 -0.23 -5.90 -7.49
CA LEU A 182 -0.27 -6.33 -8.90
C LEU A 182 0.85 -7.34 -9.23
N TYR A 183 1.18 -8.24 -8.33
CA TYR A 183 2.09 -9.36 -8.64
C TYR A 183 1.38 -10.47 -9.43
N ALA A 184 0.05 -10.48 -9.43
CA ALA A 184 -0.81 -11.36 -10.22
C ALA A 184 -2.12 -10.69 -10.60
N GLY A 185 -2.72 -11.16 -11.69
CA GLY A 185 -4.00 -10.65 -12.19
C GLY A 185 -3.85 -9.44 -13.10
N ASP A 186 -4.90 -8.63 -13.16
CA ASP A 186 -4.99 -7.46 -14.04
C ASP A 186 -5.56 -6.26 -13.27
N ILE A 187 -4.97 -5.09 -13.48
CA ILE A 187 -5.31 -3.84 -12.77
C ILE A 187 -6.79 -3.44 -12.90
N THR A 188 -7.50 -3.93 -13.90
CA THR A 188 -8.94 -3.70 -14.06
C THR A 188 -9.81 -4.36 -12.97
N ALA A 189 -9.23 -5.25 -12.16
CA ALA A 189 -9.89 -5.81 -10.98
C ALA A 189 -10.38 -4.71 -10.01
N LEU A 190 -9.64 -3.61 -9.90
CA LEU A 190 -10.01 -2.44 -9.10
C LEU A 190 -11.37 -1.87 -9.56
N SER A 191 -11.55 -1.75 -10.88
CA SER A 191 -12.81 -1.26 -11.47
C SER A 191 -14.00 -2.18 -11.16
N LYS A 192 -13.81 -3.50 -11.11
CA LYS A 192 -14.88 -4.46 -10.77
C LYS A 192 -15.41 -4.21 -9.36
N VAL A 193 -14.52 -4.06 -8.39
CA VAL A 193 -14.90 -3.81 -6.99
C VAL A 193 -15.52 -2.42 -6.84
N ARG A 194 -14.94 -1.39 -7.47
CA ARG A 194 -15.46 -0.03 -7.44
C ARG A 194 -16.86 0.08 -8.07
N GLN A 195 -17.16 -0.69 -9.12
CA GLN A 195 -18.49 -0.71 -9.74
C GLN A 195 -19.53 -1.35 -8.82
N ALA A 196 -19.14 -2.38 -8.05
CA ALA A 196 -20.03 -3.04 -7.09
C ALA A 196 -20.30 -2.18 -5.85
N TYR A 197 -19.30 -1.40 -5.40
CA TYR A 197 -19.35 -0.56 -4.19
C TYR A 197 -18.73 0.82 -4.46
N PRO A 198 -19.42 1.68 -5.24
CA PRO A 198 -18.85 2.97 -5.69
C PRO A 198 -18.62 3.97 -4.56
N GLU A 199 -19.26 3.77 -3.41
CA GLU A 199 -19.06 4.58 -2.20
C GLU A 199 -17.77 4.26 -1.44
N LEU A 200 -17.16 3.09 -1.70
CA LEU A 200 -15.93 2.66 -1.05
C LEU A 200 -14.71 3.05 -1.86
N LYS A 201 -13.62 3.33 -1.14
CA LYS A 201 -12.34 3.72 -1.70
C LYS A 201 -11.60 2.51 -2.28
N VAL A 202 -10.69 2.78 -3.20
CA VAL A 202 -9.74 1.81 -3.74
C VAL A 202 -8.35 2.38 -3.56
N TYR A 203 -7.45 1.65 -2.91
CA TYR A 203 -6.05 1.98 -2.75
C TYR A 203 -5.19 0.93 -3.43
N PHE A 204 -4.22 1.36 -4.22
CA PHE A 204 -3.15 0.49 -4.71
C PHE A 204 -1.99 0.63 -3.74
N THR A 205 -1.69 -0.42 -3.00
CA THR A 205 -0.86 -0.35 -1.81
C THR A 205 0.52 -0.96 -1.96
N GLU A 206 0.76 -1.77 -3.02
CA GLU A 206 2.06 -2.40 -3.18
C GLU A 206 2.35 -2.86 -4.60
N GLN A 207 3.56 -2.53 -5.05
CA GLN A 207 4.29 -3.14 -6.16
C GLN A 207 5.77 -2.84 -5.96
N TRP A 208 6.66 -3.83 -6.13
CA TRP A 208 8.10 -3.64 -6.00
C TRP A 208 8.83 -3.68 -7.34
N VAL A 209 10.02 -3.10 -7.37
CA VAL A 209 10.95 -3.16 -8.49
C VAL A 209 12.09 -4.12 -8.15
N GLY A 210 12.39 -5.04 -9.05
CA GLY A 210 13.44 -6.03 -8.87
C GLY A 210 14.83 -5.54 -9.30
N SER A 211 15.89 -5.99 -8.63
CA SER A 211 17.28 -5.72 -8.99
C SER A 211 17.72 -6.41 -10.28
N ASP A 212 16.97 -7.39 -10.74
CA ASP A 212 17.16 -8.13 -11.99
C ASP A 212 16.41 -7.49 -13.18
N GLY A 213 15.70 -6.36 -12.96
CA GLY A 213 15.00 -5.61 -13.98
C GLY A 213 15.90 -4.63 -14.77
N GLU A 214 15.32 -4.05 -15.82
CA GLU A 214 15.93 -3.03 -16.64
C GLU A 214 15.21 -1.70 -16.46
N PHE A 215 15.93 -0.62 -16.14
CA PHE A 215 15.33 0.69 -15.83
C PHE A 215 14.23 1.12 -16.82
N GLY A 216 14.51 0.98 -18.14
CA GLY A 216 13.55 1.38 -19.17
C GLY A 216 12.30 0.48 -19.19
N GLY A 217 12.50 -0.82 -19.07
CA GLY A 217 11.39 -1.80 -19.01
C GLY A 217 10.50 -1.59 -17.79
N ASP A 218 11.11 -1.45 -16.63
CA ASP A 218 10.39 -1.21 -15.36
C ASP A 218 9.66 0.14 -15.39
N LEU A 219 10.30 1.19 -15.91
CA LEU A 219 9.64 2.51 -16.05
C LEU A 219 8.37 2.41 -16.88
N LEU A 220 8.43 1.74 -18.03
CA LEU A 220 7.27 1.61 -18.91
C LEU A 220 6.19 0.75 -18.28
N TRP A 221 6.56 -0.39 -17.70
CA TRP A 221 5.60 -1.33 -17.14
C TRP A 221 4.87 -0.74 -15.90
N HIS A 222 5.61 -0.18 -14.93
CA HIS A 222 5.05 0.41 -13.73
C HIS A 222 4.22 1.66 -14.06
N MET A 223 4.72 2.52 -14.96
CA MET A 223 3.95 3.69 -15.37
C MET A 223 2.62 3.29 -15.99
N ARG A 224 2.61 2.28 -16.88
CA ARG A 224 1.40 1.81 -17.53
C ARG A 224 0.43 1.14 -16.55
N ASN A 225 0.92 0.12 -15.84
CA ASN A 225 0.06 -0.79 -15.10
C ASN A 225 -0.21 -0.27 -13.67
N VAL A 226 0.79 0.33 -13.02
CA VAL A 226 0.67 0.78 -11.64
C VAL A 226 0.17 2.23 -11.60
N LEU A 227 0.95 3.22 -12.07
CA LEU A 227 0.57 4.64 -11.87
C LEU A 227 -0.66 5.03 -12.70
N ILE A 228 -0.58 4.90 -14.03
CA ILE A 228 -1.69 5.23 -14.93
C ILE A 228 -2.83 4.21 -14.73
N GLY A 229 -2.50 2.92 -14.69
CA GLY A 229 -3.47 1.84 -14.59
C GLY A 229 -4.32 1.92 -13.32
N ALA A 230 -3.70 2.02 -12.14
CA ALA A 230 -4.44 2.13 -10.89
C ALA A 230 -5.31 3.39 -10.85
N CYS A 231 -4.78 4.55 -11.26
CA CYS A 231 -5.55 5.80 -11.30
C CYS A 231 -6.74 5.71 -12.29
N GLN A 232 -6.55 5.12 -13.48
CA GLN A 232 -7.63 4.90 -14.45
C GLN A 232 -8.73 3.99 -13.89
N ASN A 233 -8.36 3.00 -13.08
CA ASN A 233 -9.28 2.08 -12.44
C ASN A 233 -9.81 2.55 -11.07
N GLY A 234 -9.56 3.82 -10.72
CA GLY A 234 -10.21 4.52 -9.61
C GLY A 234 -9.44 4.50 -8.29
N SER A 235 -8.19 4.09 -8.30
CA SER A 235 -7.34 4.20 -7.11
C SER A 235 -7.12 5.66 -6.72
N GLN A 236 -7.22 5.91 -5.42
CA GLN A 236 -6.99 7.23 -4.81
C GLN A 236 -5.60 7.37 -4.18
N VAL A 237 -4.91 6.23 -4.01
CA VAL A 237 -3.54 6.13 -3.51
C VAL A 237 -2.81 5.11 -4.37
N VAL A 238 -1.56 5.39 -4.70
CA VAL A 238 -0.66 4.46 -5.38
C VAL A 238 0.66 4.44 -4.65
N LEU A 239 1.06 3.28 -4.16
CA LEU A 239 2.31 3.06 -3.44
C LEU A 239 3.17 2.05 -4.19
N GLU A 240 4.45 2.37 -4.29
CA GLU A 240 5.50 1.41 -4.63
C GLU A 240 6.11 0.85 -3.34
N TRP A 241 6.55 -0.41 -3.36
CA TRP A 241 7.15 -1.07 -2.22
C TRP A 241 8.63 -0.76 -2.12
N ASN A 242 9.04 -0.43 -0.90
CA ASN A 242 10.34 -0.05 -0.41
C ASN A 242 10.78 1.40 -0.75
N LEU A 243 11.05 2.14 0.32
CA LEU A 243 11.61 3.49 0.22
C LEU A 243 13.10 3.46 -0.08
N ALA A 244 13.86 2.64 0.63
CA ALA A 244 15.30 2.58 0.51
C ALA A 244 15.83 1.17 0.85
N SER A 245 16.91 0.78 0.18
CA SER A 245 17.72 -0.40 0.48
C SER A 245 19.19 -0.06 0.34
N ASP A 246 20.07 -0.94 0.84
CA ASP A 246 21.49 -0.89 0.53
C ASP A 246 21.78 -1.48 -0.88
N PRO A 247 23.04 -1.51 -1.36
CA PRO A 247 23.39 -2.10 -2.64
C PRO A 247 23.10 -3.60 -2.80
N ASP A 248 22.98 -4.32 -1.69
CA ASP A 248 22.67 -5.76 -1.64
C ASP A 248 21.16 -6.02 -1.45
N CYS A 249 20.32 -5.00 -1.62
CA CYS A 249 18.87 -5.03 -1.40
C CYS A 249 18.45 -5.34 0.04
N CYS A 250 19.34 -5.10 1.01
CA CYS A 250 19.04 -5.26 2.43
C CYS A 250 18.45 -3.96 3.05
N PRO A 251 17.75 -4.07 4.22
CA PRO A 251 17.49 -5.30 4.97
C PRO A 251 16.36 -6.15 4.37
N HIS A 252 16.41 -7.45 4.62
CA HIS A 252 15.29 -8.37 4.42
C HIS A 252 15.38 -9.53 5.42
N THR A 253 14.25 -10.16 5.75
CA THR A 253 14.23 -11.36 6.58
C THR A 253 14.87 -12.55 5.82
N PRO A 254 15.24 -13.65 6.49
CA PRO A 254 15.83 -14.81 5.82
C PRO A 254 14.96 -15.42 4.71
N GLY A 255 13.63 -15.29 4.81
CA GLY A 255 12.68 -15.76 3.79
C GLY A 255 12.01 -14.61 3.00
N GLY A 256 12.50 -13.39 3.15
CA GLY A 256 11.99 -12.20 2.47
C GLY A 256 12.52 -12.04 1.04
N GLU A 257 12.05 -11.00 0.34
CA GLU A 257 12.44 -10.73 -1.06
C GLU A 257 13.81 -10.05 -1.12
N ALA A 258 14.82 -10.82 -1.48
CA ALA A 258 16.23 -10.38 -1.54
C ALA A 258 16.58 -9.55 -2.80
N ARG A 259 15.63 -9.30 -3.70
CA ARG A 259 15.83 -8.54 -4.94
C ARG A 259 15.09 -7.20 -4.95
N CYS A 260 14.34 -6.88 -3.89
CA CYS A 260 13.54 -5.66 -3.85
C CYS A 260 14.42 -4.42 -3.77
N VAL A 261 14.48 -3.65 -4.85
CA VAL A 261 15.21 -2.38 -4.90
C VAL A 261 14.32 -1.27 -4.35
N GLY A 262 14.84 -0.51 -3.38
CA GLY A 262 14.16 0.69 -2.89
C GLY A 262 14.06 1.79 -3.95
N ALA A 263 13.20 2.76 -3.73
CA ALA A 263 13.21 3.99 -4.53
C ALA A 263 14.59 4.68 -4.47
N LEU A 264 15.30 4.47 -3.37
CA LEU A 264 16.67 4.93 -3.16
C LEU A 264 17.57 3.74 -2.82
N THR A 265 18.81 3.75 -3.32
CA THR A 265 19.88 2.88 -2.81
C THR A 265 20.84 3.75 -2.01
N LEU A 266 21.09 3.33 -0.76
CA LEU A 266 21.98 4.02 0.20
C LEU A 266 23.28 3.24 0.33
N ASP A 267 24.40 3.86 -0.07
CA ASP A 267 25.74 3.29 0.04
C ASP A 267 26.63 4.29 0.79
N GLY A 268 26.69 4.19 2.10
CA GLY A 268 27.30 5.18 2.98
C GLY A 268 26.63 6.55 2.79
N GLU A 269 27.41 7.55 2.35
CA GLU A 269 26.90 8.89 2.03
C GLU A 269 26.37 9.02 0.59
N HIS A 270 26.54 7.99 -0.24
CA HIS A 270 26.09 8.01 -1.62
C HIS A 270 24.62 7.57 -1.72
N VAL A 271 23.80 8.37 -2.44
CA VAL A 271 22.38 8.11 -2.66
C VAL A 271 22.09 7.98 -4.14
N THR A 272 21.70 6.79 -4.57
CA THR A 272 21.25 6.54 -5.95
C THR A 272 19.73 6.56 -6.00
N ARG A 273 19.17 7.24 -7.02
CA ARG A 273 17.73 7.24 -7.28
C ARG A 273 17.39 6.15 -8.30
N ASN A 274 16.57 5.20 -7.89
CA ASN A 274 16.13 4.10 -8.72
C ASN A 274 14.86 4.42 -9.49
N VAL A 275 14.38 3.52 -10.34
CA VAL A 275 13.21 3.75 -11.20
C VAL A 275 11.96 4.15 -10.42
N ALA A 276 11.69 3.52 -9.27
CA ALA A 276 10.53 3.84 -8.43
C ALA A 276 10.52 5.30 -7.96
N TYR A 277 11.69 5.91 -7.70
CA TYR A 277 11.78 7.33 -7.39
C TYR A 277 11.22 8.20 -8.52
N TYR A 278 11.58 7.91 -9.77
CA TYR A 278 11.13 8.69 -10.92
C TYR A 278 9.66 8.45 -11.22
N LEU A 279 9.17 7.21 -11.07
CA LEU A 279 7.77 6.85 -11.20
C LEU A 279 6.90 7.72 -10.27
N ILE A 280 7.21 7.70 -8.98
CA ILE A 280 6.49 8.49 -7.97
C ILE A 280 6.64 10.00 -8.24
N ALA A 281 7.83 10.47 -8.64
CA ALA A 281 8.07 11.89 -8.90
C ALA A 281 7.20 12.46 -10.03
N HIS A 282 6.89 11.67 -11.07
CA HIS A 282 5.98 12.08 -12.14
C HIS A 282 4.59 12.46 -11.63
N VAL A 283 4.12 11.77 -10.58
CA VAL A 283 2.80 12.00 -9.98
C VAL A 283 2.89 12.94 -8.78
N ALA A 284 3.68 12.58 -7.76
CA ALA A 284 3.67 13.25 -6.46
C ALA A 284 4.07 14.73 -6.51
N LYS A 285 4.91 15.13 -7.46
CA LYS A 285 5.31 16.53 -7.64
C LYS A 285 4.14 17.43 -8.03
N TRP A 286 3.22 16.93 -8.85
CA TRP A 286 2.21 17.75 -9.53
C TRP A 286 0.78 17.41 -9.09
N VAL A 287 0.47 16.13 -8.90
CA VAL A 287 -0.85 15.66 -8.46
C VAL A 287 -0.90 15.71 -6.92
N ARG A 288 -1.12 16.90 -6.39
CA ARG A 288 -1.15 17.15 -4.95
C ARG A 288 -2.47 16.65 -4.33
N PRO A 289 -2.50 16.37 -3.01
CA PRO A 289 -3.72 15.99 -2.30
C PRO A 289 -4.88 16.96 -2.61
N GLY A 290 -6.07 16.40 -2.85
CA GLY A 290 -7.24 17.16 -3.30
C GLY A 290 -7.39 17.27 -4.83
N SER A 291 -6.38 16.83 -5.61
CA SER A 291 -6.52 16.68 -7.05
C SER A 291 -7.56 15.63 -7.39
N VAL A 292 -8.36 15.87 -8.43
CA VAL A 292 -9.38 14.93 -8.92
C VAL A 292 -9.02 14.47 -10.32
N ARG A 293 -9.15 13.15 -10.57
CA ARG A 293 -8.99 12.60 -11.91
C ARG A 293 -10.10 13.13 -12.82
N ILE A 294 -9.73 13.67 -13.97
CA ILE A 294 -10.64 14.10 -15.01
C ILE A 294 -10.56 13.15 -16.21
N HIS A 295 -11.58 13.19 -17.05
CA HIS A 295 -11.62 12.36 -18.26
C HIS A 295 -10.49 12.77 -19.23
N SER A 296 -9.79 11.77 -19.78
CA SER A 296 -8.86 11.90 -20.91
C SER A 296 -9.02 10.70 -21.84
N SER A 297 -8.91 10.94 -23.17
CA SER A 297 -8.91 9.83 -24.14
C SER A 297 -7.60 9.06 -24.09
N THR A 298 -7.69 7.74 -24.04
CA THR A 298 -6.53 6.84 -24.04
C THR A 298 -6.27 6.19 -25.40
N GLU A 299 -7.02 6.59 -26.45
CA GLU A 299 -6.94 5.97 -27.77
C GLU A 299 -5.58 6.14 -28.46
N ALA A 300 -4.91 7.28 -28.24
CA ALA A 300 -3.61 7.55 -28.85
C ALA A 300 -2.44 6.96 -28.06
N LEU A 301 -2.41 7.22 -26.75
CA LEU A 301 -1.35 6.79 -25.83
C LEU A 301 -1.93 6.57 -24.44
N PRO A 302 -1.41 5.61 -23.64
CA PRO A 302 -1.76 5.46 -22.24
C PRO A 302 -1.54 6.78 -21.49
N ASN A 303 -2.53 7.22 -20.74
CA ASN A 303 -2.45 8.48 -20.01
C ASN A 303 -3.47 8.57 -18.88
N VAL A 304 -3.25 9.51 -17.97
CA VAL A 304 -4.23 9.90 -16.94
C VAL A 304 -4.16 11.42 -16.73
N ALA A 305 -5.31 12.06 -16.56
CA ALA A 305 -5.40 13.49 -16.36
C ALA A 305 -6.04 13.86 -15.02
N PHE A 306 -5.56 14.96 -14.44
CA PHE A 306 -6.04 15.47 -13.16
C PHE A 306 -6.31 16.97 -13.23
N LEU A 307 -7.24 17.40 -12.39
CA LEU A 307 -7.49 18.81 -12.05
C LEU A 307 -7.06 19.03 -10.60
N THR A 308 -6.13 19.96 -10.38
CA THR A 308 -5.67 20.31 -9.02
C THR A 308 -6.63 21.27 -8.33
N PRO A 309 -6.56 21.39 -7.00
CA PRO A 309 -7.31 22.42 -6.26
C PRO A 309 -7.00 23.86 -6.72
N ALA A 310 -5.81 24.10 -7.27
CA ALA A 310 -5.42 25.39 -7.84
C ALA A 310 -5.99 25.66 -9.26
N GLY A 311 -6.63 24.65 -9.87
CA GLY A 311 -7.20 24.75 -11.21
C GLY A 311 -6.26 24.30 -12.34
N ASP A 312 -5.03 23.88 -12.03
CA ASP A 312 -4.11 23.35 -13.02
C ASP A 312 -4.57 21.99 -13.53
N LYS A 313 -4.37 21.76 -14.82
CA LYS A 313 -4.57 20.46 -15.46
C LYS A 313 -3.24 19.77 -15.58
N ILE A 314 -3.22 18.50 -15.23
CA ILE A 314 -2.03 17.66 -15.27
C ILE A 314 -2.33 16.47 -16.14
N LEU A 315 -1.51 16.22 -17.16
CA LEU A 315 -1.59 15.04 -18.00
C LEU A 315 -0.28 14.24 -17.85
N ILE A 316 -0.39 13.03 -17.36
CA ILE A 316 0.71 12.06 -17.37
C ILE A 316 0.47 11.15 -18.57
N VAL A 317 1.42 11.08 -19.49
CA VAL A 317 1.29 10.35 -20.75
C VAL A 317 2.52 9.51 -21.00
N LEU A 318 2.31 8.29 -21.48
CA LEU A 318 3.33 7.28 -21.72
C LEU A 318 3.39 6.94 -23.22
N ASN A 319 4.59 6.96 -23.79
CA ASN A 319 4.88 6.40 -25.11
C ASN A 319 5.68 5.11 -24.95
N GLU A 320 5.02 3.96 -25.14
CA GLU A 320 5.65 2.63 -25.06
C GLU A 320 6.25 2.16 -26.40
N HIS A 321 6.06 2.96 -27.47
CA HIS A 321 6.55 2.56 -28.80
C HIS A 321 8.05 2.80 -28.93
N ALA A 322 8.68 2.05 -29.82
CA ALA A 322 10.09 2.19 -30.17
C ALA A 322 10.38 3.45 -31.00
N GLU A 323 9.36 4.25 -31.30
CA GLU A 323 9.46 5.49 -32.11
C GLU A 323 8.83 6.65 -31.36
N ALA A 324 9.30 7.87 -31.70
CA ALA A 324 8.65 9.08 -31.22
C ALA A 324 7.19 9.14 -31.70
N LYS A 325 6.28 9.52 -30.81
CA LYS A 325 4.85 9.70 -31.14
C LYS A 325 4.46 11.16 -30.98
N ARG A 326 3.74 11.65 -32.00
CA ARG A 326 3.11 12.97 -31.96
C ARG A 326 1.62 12.81 -31.64
N PHE A 327 1.14 13.58 -30.67
CA PHE A 327 -0.28 13.61 -30.28
C PHE A 327 -0.74 15.04 -30.01
N ASN A 328 -2.05 15.24 -29.96
CA ASN A 328 -2.65 16.52 -29.69
C ASN A 328 -3.39 16.50 -28.36
N ILE A 329 -3.13 17.52 -27.56
CA ILE A 329 -3.93 17.83 -26.37
C ILE A 329 -5.00 18.83 -26.81
N ARG A 330 -6.27 18.46 -26.65
CA ARG A 330 -7.41 19.35 -26.94
C ARG A 330 -8.14 19.67 -25.64
N HIS A 331 -8.23 20.95 -25.33
CA HIS A 331 -8.93 21.40 -24.12
C HIS A 331 -9.59 22.76 -24.40
N GLN A 332 -10.91 22.87 -24.12
CA GLN A 332 -11.68 24.13 -24.27
C GLN A 332 -11.47 24.84 -25.63
N GLY A 333 -11.53 24.06 -26.71
CA GLY A 333 -11.38 24.58 -28.08
C GLY A 333 -9.94 24.93 -28.49
N LYS A 334 -8.95 24.84 -27.59
CA LYS A 334 -7.54 25.01 -27.90
C LYS A 334 -6.89 23.67 -28.20
N THR A 335 -5.85 23.68 -29.01
CA THR A 335 -5.06 22.49 -29.36
C THR A 335 -3.58 22.78 -29.22
N ALA A 336 -2.87 21.90 -28.52
CA ALA A 336 -1.41 21.89 -28.47
C ALA A 336 -0.90 20.56 -29.04
N SER A 337 0.10 20.62 -29.94
CA SER A 337 0.78 19.42 -30.47
C SER A 337 2.03 19.14 -29.67
N VAL A 338 2.18 17.90 -29.23
CA VAL A 338 3.33 17.44 -28.44
C VAL A 338 3.96 16.24 -29.14
N SER A 339 5.29 16.18 -29.13
CA SER A 339 6.06 15.00 -29.55
C SER A 339 6.74 14.40 -28.33
N LEU A 340 6.50 13.10 -28.08
CA LEU A 340 7.10 12.35 -26.99
C LEU A 340 8.08 11.34 -27.58
N PRO A 341 9.35 11.33 -27.14
CA PRO A 341 10.36 10.37 -27.63
C PRO A 341 9.91 8.92 -27.49
N ALA A 342 10.60 8.00 -28.14
CA ALA A 342 10.44 6.56 -27.93
C ALA A 342 10.65 6.20 -26.44
N ALA A 343 9.92 5.22 -25.95
CA ALA A 343 10.05 4.66 -24.60
C ALA A 343 10.16 5.76 -23.52
N ALA A 344 9.20 6.72 -23.53
CA ALA A 344 9.27 7.89 -22.65
C ALA A 344 7.94 8.18 -21.95
N VAL A 345 8.03 8.77 -20.77
CA VAL A 345 6.91 9.33 -20.00
C VAL A 345 7.06 10.85 -19.89
N ALA A 346 5.95 11.57 -19.94
CA ALA A 346 5.92 13.00 -19.69
C ALA A 346 4.78 13.37 -18.73
N THR A 347 5.05 14.36 -17.88
CA THR A 347 4.02 15.06 -17.11
C THR A 347 3.89 16.47 -17.65
N LEU A 348 2.72 16.78 -18.19
CA LEU A 348 2.40 18.05 -18.80
C LEU A 348 1.46 18.82 -17.89
N VAL A 349 1.76 20.09 -17.65
CA VAL A 349 1.01 20.95 -16.71
C VAL A 349 0.62 22.24 -17.41
N TRP A 350 -0.67 22.64 -17.27
CA TRP A 350 -1.16 23.94 -17.78
C TRP A 350 -2.34 24.44 -16.94
N THR A 351 -2.58 25.72 -16.99
CA THR A 351 -3.71 26.40 -16.34
C THR A 351 -4.96 26.42 -17.23
#